data_13b2ada9cc930ece8844c796577021fa
#
_entry.id   13b2ada9cc930ece8844c796577021fa
#
_cell.length_a   1.000
_cell.length_b   1.000
_cell.length_c   1.000
_cell.angle_alpha   90.00
_cell.angle_beta   90.00
_cell.angle_gamma   90.00
#
_symmetry.space_group_name_H-M   'P 1'
#
loop_
_entity.id
_entity.type
_entity.pdbx_description
1 polymer ?
#
loop_
_entity_poly.entity_id
_entity_poly.type
_entity_poly.pdbx_seq_one_letter_code
_entity_poly.pdbx_strand_id
1 'polypeptide(L)'
;MSLTINRDDLPYVGSAHELEGYLHGGVPASLIFFDGPPGSGPKLHRHPYPEIFVVQEGRATFTVGEATIEAGAGQILIAPAGVPHKFVNSGDGPLRQLDIHTNDRFVTEWLED
;
A
#
# COMPACT_ATOMS: atom_id res chain seq x y z
N MET A 1 25.50 7.72 8.27
CA MET A 1 24.23 7.19 7.75
C MET A 1 23.94 5.85 8.42
N SER A 2 22.74 5.68 8.90
CA SER A 2 22.30 4.38 9.40
C SER A 2 21.89 3.48 8.25
N LEU A 3 22.34 2.23 8.27
CA LEU A 3 21.93 1.23 7.27
C LEU A 3 20.68 0.45 7.72
N THR A 4 20.16 0.79 8.90
CA THR A 4 19.02 0.10 9.48
C THR A 4 17.96 1.12 9.88
N ILE A 5 16.71 0.84 9.54
CA ILE A 5 15.56 1.67 9.89
C ILE A 5 14.57 0.77 10.61
N ASN A 6 14.09 1.22 11.77
CA ASN A 6 13.00 0.54 12.46
C ASN A 6 11.68 1.02 11.88
N ARG A 7 10.85 0.09 11.39
CA ARG A 7 9.56 0.42 10.82
C ARG A 7 8.72 1.31 11.75
N ASP A 8 8.72 1.01 13.04
CA ASP A 8 7.87 1.72 14.00
C ASP A 8 8.35 3.13 14.30
N ASP A 9 9.55 3.52 13.83
CA ASP A 9 10.06 4.89 13.91
C ASP A 9 9.68 5.72 12.68
N LEU A 10 9.11 5.10 11.64
CA LEU A 10 8.66 5.81 10.44
C LEU A 10 7.39 6.61 10.71
N PRO A 11 7.09 7.64 9.91
CA PRO A 11 5.83 8.36 10.02
C PRO A 11 4.64 7.41 9.98
N TYR A 12 3.65 7.65 10.83
CA TYR A 12 2.43 6.84 10.90
C TYR A 12 1.25 7.67 10.38
N VAL A 13 0.63 7.21 9.30
CA VAL A 13 -0.47 7.90 8.64
C VAL A 13 -1.61 6.89 8.43
N GLY A 14 -2.78 7.19 9.00
CA GLY A 14 -3.90 6.25 8.95
C GLY A 14 -3.54 4.97 9.69
N SER A 15 -3.59 3.85 9.02
CA SER A 15 -3.25 2.54 9.60
C SER A 15 -1.88 2.05 9.11
N ALA A 16 -0.96 2.96 8.79
CA ALA A 16 0.28 2.55 8.13
C ALA A 16 1.49 3.37 8.57
N HIS A 17 2.65 2.70 8.63
CA HIS A 17 3.95 3.36 8.66
C HIS A 17 4.44 3.54 7.23
N GLU A 18 5.04 4.69 6.92
CA GLU A 18 5.40 5.07 5.55
C GLU A 18 6.86 5.47 5.42
N LEU A 19 7.51 4.98 4.36
CA LEU A 19 8.89 5.35 4.02
C LEU A 19 8.91 5.86 2.59
N GLU A 20 9.38 7.11 2.41
CA GLU A 20 9.62 7.65 1.07
C GLU A 20 11.11 7.59 0.75
N GLY A 21 11.44 6.95 -0.38
CA GLY A 21 12.83 6.67 -0.74
C GLY A 21 13.71 7.91 -0.87
N TYR A 22 13.14 9.06 -1.27
CA TYR A 22 13.95 10.27 -1.44
C TYR A 22 14.56 10.76 -0.10
N LEU A 23 13.95 10.40 1.02
CA LEU A 23 14.44 10.74 2.36
C LEU A 23 15.49 9.74 2.87
N HIS A 24 15.73 8.67 2.13
CA HIS A 24 16.60 7.58 2.53
C HIS A 24 17.59 7.22 1.42
N GLY A 25 18.40 8.20 1.03
CA GLY A 25 19.45 8.00 0.03
C GLY A 25 18.99 8.02 -1.42
N GLY A 26 17.76 8.48 -1.69
CA GLY A 26 17.26 8.58 -3.07
C GLY A 26 16.89 7.23 -3.68
N VAL A 27 16.51 6.26 -2.87
CA VAL A 27 16.04 4.96 -3.35
C VAL A 27 14.77 5.17 -4.19
N PRO A 28 14.69 4.63 -5.42
CA PRO A 28 13.53 4.82 -6.28
C PRO A 28 12.35 3.90 -5.91
N ALA A 29 12.02 3.87 -4.64
CA ALA A 29 10.90 3.09 -4.10
C ALA A 29 10.44 3.73 -2.81
N SER A 30 9.15 3.56 -2.50
CA SER A 30 8.54 4.01 -1.25
C SER A 30 7.65 2.89 -0.73
N LEU A 31 7.59 2.75 0.59
CA LEU A 31 6.94 1.61 1.24
C LEU A 31 5.83 2.07 2.16
N ILE A 32 4.72 1.36 2.14
CA ILE A 32 3.63 1.53 3.10
C ILE A 32 3.45 0.19 3.81
N PHE A 33 3.64 0.21 5.13
CA PHE A 33 3.40 -0.96 5.98
C PHE A 33 2.00 -0.79 6.59
N PHE A 34 1.00 -1.36 5.93
CA PHE A 34 -0.41 -1.26 6.35
C PHE A 34 -0.73 -2.34 7.38
N ASP A 35 -1.39 -1.94 8.45
CA ASP A 35 -1.89 -2.85 9.48
C ASP A 35 -3.20 -2.29 9.99
N GLY A 36 -4.31 -2.73 9.41
CA GLY A 36 -5.61 -2.15 9.67
C GLY A 36 -6.69 -3.15 10.07
N PRO A 37 -7.71 -2.66 10.82
CA PRO A 37 -8.81 -3.51 11.26
C PRO A 37 -9.78 -3.83 10.11
N PRO A 38 -10.71 -4.77 10.33
CA PRO A 38 -11.74 -5.04 9.34
C PRO A 38 -12.47 -3.77 8.87
N GLY A 39 -12.71 -3.67 7.58
CA GLY A 39 -13.36 -2.52 6.95
C GLY A 39 -12.43 -1.36 6.60
N SER A 40 -11.17 -1.38 7.02
CA SER A 40 -10.22 -0.31 6.70
C SER A 40 -9.63 -0.47 5.31
N GLY A 41 -9.17 0.65 4.76
CA GLY A 41 -8.51 0.72 3.46
C GLY A 41 -8.63 2.12 2.87
N PRO A 42 -7.83 2.45 1.88
CA PRO A 42 -7.87 3.76 1.25
C PRO A 42 -9.07 3.90 0.31
N LYS A 43 -9.43 5.13 0.02
CA LYS A 43 -10.41 5.46 -1.02
C LYS A 43 -9.80 5.23 -2.40
N LEU A 44 -10.65 5.21 -3.43
CA LEU A 44 -10.20 5.02 -4.80
C LEU A 44 -9.22 6.12 -5.20
N HIS A 45 -8.10 5.72 -5.81
CA HIS A 45 -7.02 6.62 -6.20
C HIS A 45 -6.17 5.97 -7.28
N ARG A 46 -5.21 6.73 -7.82
CA ARG A 46 -4.24 6.20 -8.77
C ARG A 46 -2.91 6.92 -8.63
N HIS A 47 -1.87 6.29 -9.19
CA HIS A 47 -0.50 6.81 -9.20
C HIS A 47 0.05 6.82 -10.62
N PRO A 48 0.99 7.71 -10.96
CA PRO A 48 1.63 7.71 -12.29
C PRO A 48 2.67 6.60 -12.44
N TYR A 49 2.79 5.69 -11.48
CA TYR A 49 3.72 4.56 -11.46
C TYR A 49 2.98 3.30 -10.99
N PRO A 50 3.49 2.10 -11.28
CA PRO A 50 2.86 0.87 -10.78
C PRO A 50 3.12 0.67 -9.29
N GLU A 51 2.18 0.00 -8.63
CA GLU A 51 2.27 -0.34 -7.22
C GLU A 51 2.15 -1.85 -7.04
N ILE A 52 2.95 -2.40 -6.11
CA ILE A 52 2.94 -3.81 -5.78
C ILE A 52 2.37 -3.95 -4.37
N PHE A 53 1.40 -4.85 -4.21
CA PHE A 53 0.79 -5.15 -2.91
C PHE A 53 1.19 -6.57 -2.51
N VAL A 54 1.73 -6.72 -1.31
CA VAL A 54 2.08 -8.03 -0.75
C VAL A 54 1.22 -8.26 0.47
N VAL A 55 0.24 -9.16 0.38
CA VAL A 55 -0.62 -9.49 1.53
C VAL A 55 0.16 -10.43 2.43
N GLN A 56 0.39 -10.04 3.68
CA GLN A 56 1.17 -10.81 4.64
C GLN A 56 0.29 -11.54 5.65
N GLU A 57 -0.84 -10.94 6.03
CA GLU A 57 -1.79 -11.54 6.98
C GLU A 57 -3.19 -11.03 6.67
N GLY A 58 -4.19 -11.88 6.81
CA GLY A 58 -5.59 -11.52 6.64
C GLY A 58 -6.08 -11.65 5.20
N ARG A 59 -7.16 -10.94 4.91
CA ARG A 59 -7.81 -10.97 3.59
C ARG A 59 -8.18 -9.56 3.17
N ALA A 60 -8.00 -9.28 1.89
CA ALA A 60 -8.35 -7.99 1.32
C ALA A 60 -9.15 -8.19 0.03
N THR A 61 -10.09 -7.27 -0.21
CA THR A 61 -10.77 -7.18 -1.49
C THR A 61 -10.22 -5.96 -2.22
N PHE A 62 -9.60 -6.20 -3.37
CA PHE A 62 -9.01 -5.17 -4.19
C PHE A 62 -9.93 -4.81 -5.34
N THR A 63 -10.01 -3.53 -5.64
CA THR A 63 -10.57 -3.03 -6.90
C THR A 63 -9.40 -2.48 -7.71
N VAL A 64 -9.17 -3.01 -8.91
CA VAL A 64 -8.11 -2.54 -9.82
C VAL A 64 -8.76 -2.35 -11.19
N GLY A 65 -8.97 -1.09 -11.59
CA GLY A 65 -9.77 -0.78 -12.75
C GLY A 65 -11.19 -1.31 -12.58
N GLU A 66 -11.62 -2.18 -13.49
CA GLU A 66 -12.94 -2.81 -13.43
C GLU A 66 -12.93 -4.18 -12.73
N ALA A 67 -11.75 -4.68 -12.35
CA ALA A 67 -11.62 -5.98 -11.71
C ALA A 67 -11.79 -5.88 -10.20
N THR A 68 -12.46 -6.88 -9.63
CA THR A 68 -12.54 -7.09 -8.18
C THR A 68 -11.81 -8.38 -7.87
N ILE A 69 -10.83 -8.30 -6.97
CA ILE A 69 -9.93 -9.42 -6.69
C ILE A 69 -9.88 -9.63 -5.18
N GLU A 70 -10.13 -10.84 -4.73
CA GLU A 70 -9.93 -11.19 -3.34
C GLU A 70 -8.55 -11.83 -3.17
N ALA A 71 -7.81 -11.38 -2.17
CA ALA A 71 -6.45 -11.85 -1.91
C ALA A 71 -6.28 -12.16 -0.43
N GLY A 72 -5.49 -13.20 -0.17
CA GLY A 72 -5.12 -13.62 1.17
C GLY A 72 -3.61 -13.65 1.37
N ALA A 73 -3.18 -14.05 2.55
CA ALA A 73 -1.77 -14.10 2.93
C ALA A 73 -0.93 -14.86 1.91
N GLY A 74 0.20 -14.29 1.51
CA GLY A 74 1.11 -14.85 0.54
C GLY A 74 0.82 -14.48 -0.91
N GLN A 75 -0.26 -13.73 -1.17
CA GLN A 75 -0.60 -13.31 -2.53
C GLN A 75 -0.08 -11.90 -2.83
N ILE A 76 0.28 -11.69 -4.08
CA ILE A 76 0.85 -10.43 -4.57
C ILE A 76 -0.05 -9.93 -5.70
N LEU A 77 -0.38 -8.62 -5.66
CA LEU A 77 -1.12 -7.96 -6.72
C LEU A 77 -0.29 -6.80 -7.25
N ILE A 78 -0.54 -6.44 -8.50
CA ILE A 78 0.09 -5.28 -9.13
C ILE A 78 -1.00 -4.39 -9.70
N ALA A 79 -1.00 -3.11 -9.31
CA ALA A 79 -1.81 -2.09 -9.94
C ALA A 79 -0.94 -1.37 -10.97
N PRO A 80 -1.27 -1.44 -12.27
CA PRO A 80 -0.50 -0.73 -13.29
C PRO A 80 -0.55 0.78 -13.12
N ALA A 81 0.44 1.49 -13.66
CA ALA A 81 0.47 2.94 -13.64
C ALA A 81 -0.83 3.53 -14.21
N GLY A 82 -1.38 4.52 -13.53
CA GLY A 82 -2.57 5.24 -13.97
C GLY A 82 -3.89 4.52 -13.76
N VAL A 83 -3.88 3.25 -13.36
CA VAL A 83 -5.12 2.48 -13.17
C VAL A 83 -5.70 2.77 -11.78
N PRO A 84 -6.97 3.24 -11.71
CA PRO A 84 -7.63 3.45 -10.42
C PRO A 84 -7.69 2.18 -9.59
N HIS A 85 -7.39 2.30 -8.30
CA HIS A 85 -7.42 1.14 -7.41
C HIS A 85 -7.72 1.54 -5.97
N LYS A 86 -8.17 0.55 -5.22
CA LYS A 86 -8.33 0.59 -3.76
C LYS A 86 -8.37 -0.82 -3.21
N PHE A 87 -8.25 -0.93 -1.90
CA PHE A 87 -8.50 -2.19 -1.22
C PHE A 87 -9.24 -1.95 0.08
N VAL A 88 -9.85 -2.99 0.60
CA VAL A 88 -10.49 -2.98 1.90
C VAL A 88 -10.18 -4.28 2.62
N ASN A 89 -9.94 -4.20 3.93
CA ASN A 89 -9.85 -5.40 4.76
C ASN A 89 -11.24 -6.05 4.80
N SER A 90 -11.39 -7.15 4.09
CA SER A 90 -12.64 -7.89 3.99
C SER A 90 -12.66 -9.13 4.87
N GLY A 91 -11.63 -9.31 5.68
CA GLY A 91 -11.58 -10.37 6.68
C GLY A 91 -12.18 -9.95 8.01
N ASP A 92 -12.06 -10.83 9.00
CA ASP A 92 -12.58 -10.61 10.35
C ASP A 92 -11.45 -10.39 11.39
N GLY A 93 -10.23 -10.29 10.92
CA GLY A 93 -9.03 -9.96 11.72
C GLY A 93 -8.21 -8.87 11.05
N PRO A 94 -6.98 -8.61 11.54
CA PRO A 94 -6.14 -7.57 10.96
C PRO A 94 -5.69 -7.93 9.53
N LEU A 95 -5.60 -6.90 8.70
CA LEU A 95 -4.95 -7.00 7.39
C LEU A 95 -3.56 -6.38 7.51
N ARG A 96 -2.52 -7.19 7.33
CA ARG A 96 -1.14 -6.72 7.26
C ARG A 96 -0.64 -6.87 5.84
N GLN A 97 -0.18 -5.76 5.28
CA GLN A 97 0.13 -5.67 3.88
C GLN A 97 1.30 -4.72 3.67
N LEU A 98 2.22 -5.12 2.81
CA LEU A 98 3.30 -4.24 2.36
C LEU A 98 2.94 -3.75 0.97
N ASP A 99 2.82 -2.43 0.83
CA ASP A 99 2.56 -1.76 -0.45
C ASP A 99 3.85 -1.09 -0.91
N ILE A 100 4.28 -1.40 -2.13
CA ILE A 100 5.52 -0.88 -2.69
C ILE A 100 5.17 0.05 -3.85
N HIS A 101 5.44 1.34 -3.66
CA HIS A 101 5.33 2.35 -4.70
C HIS A 101 6.66 2.41 -5.43
N THR A 102 6.65 2.22 -6.75
CA THR A 102 7.89 2.20 -7.56
C THR A 102 8.31 3.61 -7.92
N ASN A 103 8.39 4.48 -6.92
CA ASN A 103 8.79 5.87 -7.03
C ASN A 103 9.42 6.30 -5.70
N ASP A 104 10.26 7.32 -5.72
CA ASP A 104 10.97 7.77 -4.52
C ASP A 104 10.07 8.58 -3.57
N ARG A 105 8.84 8.86 -3.96
CA ARG A 105 7.84 9.57 -3.14
C ARG A 105 6.44 9.17 -3.54
N PHE A 106 5.47 9.43 -2.64
CA PHE A 106 4.08 9.16 -2.93
C PHE A 106 3.48 10.27 -3.79
N VAL A 107 2.97 9.90 -4.96
CA VAL A 107 2.24 10.80 -5.85
C VAL A 107 0.87 10.17 -6.07
N THR A 108 -0.17 10.77 -5.51
CA THR A 108 -1.50 10.16 -5.47
C THR A 108 -2.54 11.15 -5.99
N GLU A 109 -3.37 10.67 -6.91
CA GLU A 109 -4.56 11.39 -7.35
C GLU A 109 -5.77 10.69 -6.75
N TRP A 110 -6.46 11.38 -5.84
CA TRP A 110 -7.65 10.84 -5.18
C TRP A 110 -8.86 10.99 -6.09
N LEU A 111 -9.62 9.91 -6.28
CA LEU A 111 -10.77 9.83 -7.18
C LEU A 111 -12.10 9.72 -6.43
N GLU A 112 -12.07 9.58 -5.11
CA GLU A 112 -13.24 9.60 -4.22
C GLU A 112 -12.97 10.59 -3.08
N ASP A 113 -14.04 11.15 -2.55
CA ASP A 113 -13.96 12.09 -1.41
C ASP A 113 -13.83 11.39 -0.06
#